data_b8a9f4f24f9a1db7d89dd09f97fe7cda
#
_entry.id   b8a9f4f24f9a1db7d89dd09f97fe7cda
#
_cell.length_a   1.000
_cell.length_b   1.000
_cell.length_c   1.000
_cell.angle_alpha   90.00
_cell.angle_beta   90.00
_cell.angle_gamma   90.00
#
_symmetry.space_group_name_H-M   'P 1'
#
loop_
_entity.id
_entity.type
_entity.pdbx_description
1 polymer ?
#
loop_
_entity_poly.entity_id
_entity_poly.type
_entity_poly.pdbx_seq_one_letter_code
_entity_poly.pdbx_strand_id
1 'polypeptide(L)'
;MNNRLEETPQIDNTDIILEVHKISKRFGGIKALNNIDFSVRRGEVHALVGENGAGKSTFIKILTGAHAPSEGKIMFDGKEYSGLTPALALDAGITAIYQEFNLIPFLSVSENIYFGRELMKQGFLDYEQMNENTKKMFKEIGMAINPKIRVQRLGIAQQQLVEIVKAISKNAKLIIMDEPSAPLTEQETETLHTIVRQLKGKGITIIYISHRMEEIFEI
;
A
#
# COMPACT_ATOMS: atom_id res chain seq x y z
N MET A 1 45.03 5.49 21.96
CA MET A 1 44.14 5.70 20.81
C MET A 1 43.36 4.42 20.60
N ASN A 2 42.17 4.34 21.18
CA ASN A 2 41.28 3.18 21.04
C ASN A 2 40.34 3.40 19.84
N ASN A 3 40.62 2.72 18.75
CA ASN A 3 39.71 2.59 17.62
C ASN A 3 38.58 1.64 18.02
N ARG A 4 37.45 2.17 18.51
CA ARG A 4 36.20 1.42 18.55
C ARG A 4 35.64 1.49 17.12
N LEU A 5 35.83 0.41 16.37
CA LEU A 5 35.01 0.14 15.20
C LEU A 5 33.58 -0.02 15.73
N GLU A 6 32.69 0.89 15.35
CA GLU A 6 31.24 0.73 15.57
C GLU A 6 30.81 -0.55 14.85
N GLU A 7 30.47 -1.56 15.63
CA GLU A 7 29.83 -2.77 15.10
C GLU A 7 28.50 -2.35 14.45
N THR A 8 28.43 -2.49 13.15
CA THR A 8 27.16 -2.36 12.40
C THR A 8 26.18 -3.36 13.02
N PRO A 9 25.00 -2.96 13.48
CA PRO A 9 24.03 -3.87 14.08
C PRO A 9 23.73 -4.97 13.07
N GLN A 10 23.93 -6.23 13.48
CA GLN A 10 23.51 -7.39 12.68
C GLN A 10 21.98 -7.30 12.52
N ILE A 11 21.52 -7.10 11.30
CA ILE A 11 20.10 -7.08 10.95
C ILE A 11 19.63 -8.52 11.10
N ASP A 12 18.71 -8.74 12.04
CA ASP A 12 18.03 -10.03 12.16
C ASP A 12 17.14 -10.22 10.91
N ASN A 13 17.51 -11.13 10.02
CA ASN A 13 16.81 -11.39 8.76
C ASN A 13 15.34 -11.83 8.97
N THR A 14 14.96 -12.19 10.19
CA THR A 14 13.57 -12.57 10.52
C THR A 14 12.61 -11.38 10.52
N ASP A 15 13.14 -10.15 10.55
CA ASP A 15 12.36 -8.91 10.60
C ASP A 15 12.06 -8.29 9.23
N ILE A 16 12.65 -8.80 8.14
CA ILE A 16 12.42 -8.29 6.78
C ILE A 16 11.15 -8.93 6.20
N ILE A 17 10.18 -8.10 5.80
CA ILE A 17 8.97 -8.56 5.14
C ILE A 17 9.08 -8.61 3.62
N LEU A 18 9.80 -7.65 3.05
CA LEU A 18 10.04 -7.54 1.61
C LEU A 18 11.53 -7.43 1.35
N GLU A 19 12.05 -8.25 0.46
CA GLU A 19 13.39 -8.15 -0.06
C GLU A 19 13.36 -8.35 -1.58
N VAL A 20 14.04 -7.49 -2.29
CA VAL A 20 14.10 -7.48 -3.75
C VAL A 20 15.57 -7.58 -4.17
N HIS A 21 15.89 -8.58 -4.98
CA HIS A 21 17.25 -8.86 -5.41
C HIS A 21 17.41 -8.65 -6.91
N LYS A 22 18.26 -7.71 -7.29
CA LYS A 22 18.70 -7.41 -8.66
C LYS A 22 17.55 -7.29 -9.66
N ILE A 23 16.43 -6.70 -9.22
CA ILE A 23 15.28 -6.48 -10.09
C ILE A 23 15.66 -5.53 -11.21
N SER A 24 15.46 -6.01 -12.43
CA SER A 24 15.61 -5.21 -13.65
C SER A 24 14.30 -5.27 -14.45
N LYS A 25 13.97 -4.17 -15.12
CA LYS A 25 12.83 -4.10 -16.03
C LYS A 25 13.17 -3.34 -17.30
N ARG A 26 12.90 -3.97 -18.43
CA ARG A 26 13.08 -3.39 -19.77
C ARG A 26 11.74 -3.28 -20.46
N PHE A 27 11.52 -2.18 -21.15
CA PHE A 27 10.40 -1.96 -22.07
C PHE A 27 11.01 -1.66 -23.44
N GLY A 28 10.98 -2.64 -24.35
CA GLY A 28 11.72 -2.52 -25.63
C GLY A 28 13.22 -2.27 -25.37
N GLY A 29 13.74 -1.16 -25.87
CA GLY A 29 15.15 -0.76 -25.67
C GLY A 29 15.45 0.03 -24.39
N ILE A 30 14.44 0.40 -23.62
CA ILE A 30 14.59 1.28 -22.44
C ILE A 30 14.68 0.43 -21.17
N LYS A 31 15.74 0.62 -20.37
CA LYS A 31 15.84 0.08 -19.02
C LYS A 31 15.14 1.01 -18.02
N ALA A 32 13.96 0.62 -17.56
CA ALA A 32 13.21 1.36 -16.56
C ALA A 32 13.71 1.10 -15.13
N LEU A 33 14.21 -0.12 -14.86
CA LEU A 33 14.90 -0.50 -13.63
C LEU A 33 16.17 -1.28 -13.99
N ASN A 34 17.23 -1.11 -13.22
CA ASN A 34 18.52 -1.73 -13.47
C ASN A 34 19.17 -2.22 -12.17
N ASN A 35 19.17 -3.53 -11.93
CA ASN A 35 19.78 -4.18 -10.78
C ASN A 35 19.41 -3.55 -9.43
N ILE A 36 18.11 -3.40 -9.18
CA ILE A 36 17.61 -2.81 -7.93
C ILE A 36 17.65 -3.87 -6.83
N ASP A 37 18.34 -3.54 -5.75
CA ASP A 37 18.26 -4.22 -4.46
C ASP A 37 17.50 -3.31 -3.49
N PHE A 38 16.53 -3.88 -2.75
CA PHE A 38 15.65 -3.11 -1.88
C PHE A 38 15.10 -4.01 -0.78
N SER A 39 15.01 -3.50 0.45
CA SER A 39 14.43 -4.24 1.57
C SER A 39 13.57 -3.36 2.46
N VAL A 40 12.54 -3.95 3.07
CA VAL A 40 11.62 -3.29 3.99
C VAL A 40 11.41 -4.19 5.20
N ARG A 41 11.49 -3.61 6.41
CA ARG A 41 11.23 -4.33 7.65
C ARG A 41 9.73 -4.42 7.92
N ARG A 42 9.35 -5.44 8.64
CA ARG A 42 7.98 -5.64 9.08
C ARG A 42 7.53 -4.50 10.01
N GLY A 43 6.37 -3.94 9.72
CA GLY A 43 5.76 -2.90 10.56
C GLY A 43 6.47 -1.53 10.49
N GLU A 44 7.38 -1.30 9.54
CA GLU A 44 7.94 0.04 9.32
C GLU A 44 7.14 0.83 8.29
N VAL A 45 7.28 2.15 8.34
CA VAL A 45 6.96 3.04 7.22
C VAL A 45 8.27 3.34 6.50
N HIS A 46 8.39 2.84 5.28
CA HIS A 46 9.56 3.01 4.44
C HIS A 46 9.31 4.07 3.36
N ALA A 47 10.01 5.18 3.42
CA ALA A 47 9.88 6.24 2.44
C ALA A 47 10.63 5.89 1.15
N LEU A 48 9.95 5.94 0.01
CA LEU A 48 10.56 5.80 -1.32
C LEU A 48 10.55 7.15 -2.03
N VAL A 49 11.71 7.78 -2.11
CA VAL A 49 11.88 9.11 -2.67
C VAL A 49 12.63 9.04 -4.00
N GLY A 50 12.32 9.95 -4.92
CA GLY A 50 13.03 10.07 -6.19
C GLY A 50 12.29 10.95 -7.18
N GLU A 51 13.01 11.46 -8.17
CA GLU A 51 12.46 12.31 -9.22
C GLU A 51 11.46 11.57 -10.11
N ASN A 52 10.69 12.34 -10.89
CA ASN A 52 9.82 11.78 -11.91
C ASN A 52 10.66 11.04 -12.97
N GLY A 53 10.23 9.85 -13.35
CA GLY A 53 11.01 8.99 -14.25
C GLY A 53 12.07 8.11 -13.59
N ALA A 54 12.31 8.22 -12.27
CA ALA A 54 13.27 7.37 -11.55
C ALA A 54 12.89 5.89 -11.44
N GLY A 55 11.77 5.47 -12.02
CA GLY A 55 11.35 4.06 -12.02
C GLY A 55 10.40 3.67 -10.89
N LYS A 56 10.02 4.59 -9.97
CA LYS A 56 9.15 4.30 -8.81
C LYS A 56 7.86 3.57 -9.21
N SER A 57 7.11 4.12 -10.15
CA SER A 57 5.84 3.52 -10.61
C SER A 57 6.05 2.16 -11.31
N THR A 58 7.20 1.96 -11.98
CA THR A 58 7.54 0.64 -12.54
C THR A 58 7.82 -0.36 -11.43
N PHE A 59 8.53 0.06 -10.38
CA PHE A 59 8.81 -0.77 -9.21
C PHE A 59 7.53 -1.17 -8.48
N ILE A 60 6.62 -0.22 -8.23
CA ILE A 60 5.31 -0.51 -7.65
C ILE A 60 4.55 -1.54 -8.49
N LYS A 61 4.50 -1.35 -9.81
CA LYS A 61 3.81 -2.26 -10.73
C LYS A 61 4.40 -3.67 -10.74
N ILE A 62 5.69 -3.81 -10.42
CA ILE A 62 6.32 -5.13 -10.24
C ILE A 62 5.87 -5.74 -8.91
N LEU A 63 5.91 -5.00 -7.81
CA LEU A 63 5.48 -5.48 -6.49
C LEU A 63 3.99 -5.84 -6.44
N THR A 64 3.16 -5.10 -7.18
CA THR A 64 1.71 -5.38 -7.28
C THR A 64 1.36 -6.42 -8.36
N GLY A 65 2.35 -6.93 -9.09
CA GLY A 65 2.16 -7.95 -10.11
C GLY A 65 1.58 -7.45 -11.43
N ALA A 66 1.42 -6.13 -11.61
CA ALA A 66 0.97 -5.54 -12.88
C ALA A 66 2.03 -5.67 -13.99
N HIS A 67 3.31 -5.78 -13.60
CA HIS A 67 4.42 -6.05 -14.51
C HIS A 67 5.29 -7.17 -13.95
N ALA A 68 5.64 -8.16 -14.78
CA ALA A 68 6.69 -9.10 -14.42
C ALA A 68 8.08 -8.41 -14.53
N PRO A 69 9.01 -8.67 -13.60
CA PRO A 69 10.40 -8.24 -13.78
C PRO A 69 11.03 -8.92 -15.00
N SER A 70 12.04 -8.31 -15.60
CA SER A 70 12.84 -8.94 -16.67
C SER A 70 13.93 -9.85 -16.10
N GLU A 71 14.46 -9.49 -14.93
CA GLU A 71 15.51 -10.21 -14.19
C GLU A 71 15.33 -9.96 -12.69
N GLY A 72 15.89 -10.83 -11.86
CA GLY A 72 15.86 -10.72 -10.40
C GLY A 72 14.72 -11.51 -9.75
N LYS A 73 14.58 -11.36 -8.44
CA LYS A 73 13.59 -12.07 -7.63
C LYS A 73 13.06 -11.21 -6.47
N ILE A 74 11.91 -11.59 -5.97
CA ILE A 74 11.21 -10.93 -4.87
C ILE A 74 11.05 -11.97 -3.76
N MET A 75 11.48 -11.62 -2.55
CA MET A 75 11.16 -12.35 -1.33
C MET A 75 10.11 -11.56 -0.57
N PHE A 76 8.97 -12.15 -0.28
CA PHE A 76 7.92 -11.52 0.49
C PHE A 76 7.38 -12.47 1.55
N ASP A 77 7.39 -12.03 2.81
CA ASP A 77 6.95 -12.79 3.98
C ASP A 77 7.56 -14.20 4.02
N GLY A 78 8.88 -14.30 3.74
CA GLY A 78 9.66 -15.54 3.72
C GLY A 78 9.47 -16.42 2.48
N LYS A 79 8.67 -15.98 1.48
CA LYS A 79 8.41 -16.73 0.25
C LYS A 79 9.05 -16.06 -0.96
N GLU A 80 9.73 -16.87 -1.81
CA GLU A 80 10.36 -16.41 -3.03
C GLU A 80 9.39 -16.41 -4.22
N TYR A 81 9.48 -15.35 -5.04
CA TYR A 81 8.72 -15.17 -6.27
C TYR A 81 9.67 -14.71 -7.38
N SER A 82 9.67 -15.38 -8.53
CA SER A 82 10.33 -14.92 -9.76
C SER A 82 9.55 -13.79 -10.45
N GLY A 83 8.28 -13.61 -10.08
CA GLY A 83 7.37 -12.56 -10.51
C GLY A 83 6.01 -12.76 -9.84
N LEU A 84 5.28 -11.68 -9.69
CA LEU A 84 3.94 -11.67 -9.14
C LEU A 84 2.92 -11.44 -10.25
N THR A 85 1.71 -11.96 -10.07
CA THR A 85 0.50 -11.50 -10.74
C THR A 85 -0.31 -10.67 -9.76
N PRO A 86 -1.27 -9.83 -10.19
CA PRO A 86 -2.11 -9.06 -9.28
C PRO A 86 -2.84 -9.94 -8.25
N ALA A 87 -3.30 -11.12 -8.64
CA ALA A 87 -3.95 -12.07 -7.74
C ALA A 87 -2.95 -12.59 -6.69
N LEU A 88 -1.76 -13.04 -7.11
CA LEU A 88 -0.72 -13.54 -6.19
C LEU A 88 -0.23 -12.45 -5.22
N ALA A 89 -0.06 -11.21 -5.69
CA ALA A 89 0.33 -10.11 -4.83
C ALA A 89 -0.73 -9.85 -3.75
N LEU A 90 -2.00 -9.81 -4.15
CA LEU A 90 -3.13 -9.61 -3.24
C LEU A 90 -3.25 -10.76 -2.23
N ASP A 91 -3.14 -12.02 -2.67
CA ASP A 91 -3.19 -13.21 -1.81
C ASP A 91 -2.01 -13.25 -0.83
N ALA A 92 -0.84 -12.77 -1.24
CA ALA A 92 0.32 -12.63 -0.36
C ALA A 92 0.13 -11.54 0.70
N GLY A 93 -0.77 -10.58 0.46
CA GLY A 93 -1.03 -9.42 1.33
C GLY A 93 -0.34 -8.14 0.88
N ILE A 94 0.05 -8.04 -0.40
CA ILE A 94 0.57 -6.81 -1.00
C ILE A 94 -0.57 -6.07 -1.69
N THR A 95 -0.79 -4.81 -1.36
CA THR A 95 -1.76 -3.94 -2.02
C THR A 95 -1.18 -2.55 -2.26
N ALA A 96 -1.72 -1.82 -3.22
CA ALA A 96 -1.32 -0.45 -3.49
C ALA A 96 -2.52 0.49 -3.53
N ILE A 97 -2.28 1.69 -3.04
CA ILE A 97 -3.12 2.87 -3.20
C ILE A 97 -2.39 3.75 -4.20
N TYR A 98 -2.98 3.94 -5.36
CA TYR A 98 -2.38 4.71 -6.45
C TYR A 98 -2.76 6.18 -6.34
N GLN A 99 -2.03 7.03 -7.01
CA GLN A 99 -2.30 8.46 -7.12
C GLN A 99 -3.71 8.74 -7.70
N GLU A 100 -4.15 7.92 -8.66
CA GLU A 100 -5.52 7.96 -9.17
C GLU A 100 -6.40 6.97 -8.40
N PHE A 101 -7.61 7.39 -7.99
CA PHE A 101 -8.54 6.55 -7.25
C PHE A 101 -9.05 5.38 -8.09
N ASN A 102 -8.97 4.18 -7.53
CA ASN A 102 -9.56 2.95 -8.08
C ASN A 102 -10.93 2.67 -7.47
N LEU A 103 -11.76 3.72 -7.33
CA LEU A 103 -13.11 3.64 -6.80
C LEU A 103 -14.15 3.76 -7.91
N ILE A 104 -15.23 3.01 -7.79
CA ILE A 104 -16.36 3.06 -8.72
C ILE A 104 -17.33 4.14 -8.21
N PRO A 105 -17.47 5.29 -8.91
CA PRO A 105 -18.16 6.46 -8.38
C PRO A 105 -19.64 6.23 -8.03
N PHE A 106 -20.31 5.37 -8.79
CA PHE A 106 -21.75 5.10 -8.66
C PHE A 106 -22.08 4.06 -7.58
N LEU A 107 -21.12 3.28 -7.14
CA LEU A 107 -21.27 2.33 -6.04
C LEU A 107 -21.14 3.05 -4.70
N SER A 108 -21.76 2.48 -3.66
CA SER A 108 -21.61 2.93 -2.27
C SER A 108 -20.20 2.64 -1.75
N VAL A 109 -19.85 3.20 -0.62
CA VAL A 109 -18.58 2.96 0.07
C VAL A 109 -18.40 1.48 0.38
N SER A 110 -19.42 0.82 0.95
CA SER A 110 -19.33 -0.61 1.26
C SER A 110 -19.22 -1.48 0.02
N GLU A 111 -19.95 -1.18 -1.05
CA GLU A 111 -19.82 -1.91 -2.31
C GLU A 111 -18.43 -1.76 -2.92
N ASN A 112 -17.81 -0.56 -2.84
CA ASN A 112 -16.42 -0.37 -3.29
C ASN A 112 -15.41 -1.18 -2.48
N ILE A 113 -15.58 -1.27 -1.16
CA ILE A 113 -14.70 -2.01 -0.26
C ILE A 113 -14.81 -3.52 -0.53
N TYR A 114 -16.01 -4.02 -0.76
CA TYR A 114 -16.29 -5.44 -0.99
C TYR A 114 -16.31 -5.85 -2.47
N PHE A 115 -16.05 -4.93 -3.39
CA PHE A 115 -16.08 -5.22 -4.83
C PHE A 115 -15.21 -6.42 -5.20
N GLY A 116 -15.85 -7.42 -5.84
CA GLY A 116 -15.24 -8.70 -6.21
C GLY A 116 -15.07 -9.69 -5.04
N ARG A 117 -15.58 -9.36 -3.83
CA ARG A 117 -15.54 -10.21 -2.63
C ARG A 117 -16.78 -9.98 -1.77
N GLU A 118 -17.91 -9.79 -2.44
CA GLU A 118 -19.18 -9.49 -1.82
C GLU A 118 -19.58 -10.59 -0.84
N LEU A 119 -20.16 -10.19 0.30
CA LEU A 119 -20.70 -11.14 1.25
C LEU A 119 -22.05 -11.64 0.79
N MET A 120 -22.26 -12.95 0.90
CA MET A 120 -23.48 -13.63 0.48
C MET A 120 -24.23 -14.21 1.66
N LYS A 121 -25.56 -14.09 1.65
CA LYS A 121 -26.46 -14.72 2.61
C LYS A 121 -27.60 -15.38 1.86
N GLN A 122 -27.71 -16.69 1.97
CA GLN A 122 -28.74 -17.49 1.29
C GLN A 122 -28.84 -17.26 -0.25
N GLY A 123 -27.66 -17.03 -0.91
CA GLY A 123 -27.59 -16.79 -2.35
C GLY A 123 -27.79 -15.34 -2.81
N PHE A 124 -28.03 -14.41 -1.89
CA PHE A 124 -28.18 -12.99 -2.15
C PHE A 124 -27.04 -12.17 -1.51
N LEU A 125 -26.80 -10.96 -2.02
CA LEU A 125 -25.81 -10.04 -1.44
C LEU A 125 -26.23 -9.60 -0.02
N ASP A 126 -25.36 -9.79 0.96
CA ASP A 126 -25.58 -9.36 2.34
C ASP A 126 -25.10 -7.91 2.55
N TYR A 127 -25.87 -6.97 2.03
CA TYR A 127 -25.58 -5.54 2.18
C TYR A 127 -25.54 -5.08 3.63
N GLU A 128 -26.32 -5.68 4.51
CA GLU A 128 -26.37 -5.32 5.92
C GLU A 128 -25.03 -5.64 6.60
N GLN A 129 -24.56 -6.87 6.43
CA GLN A 129 -23.28 -7.29 6.98
C GLN A 129 -22.10 -6.51 6.38
N MET A 130 -22.09 -6.26 5.06
CA MET A 130 -21.08 -5.43 4.40
C MET A 130 -21.04 -4.01 4.98
N ASN A 131 -22.22 -3.38 5.18
CA ASN A 131 -22.31 -2.04 5.76
C ASN A 131 -21.83 -2.00 7.22
N GLU A 132 -22.20 -2.97 8.04
CA GLU A 132 -21.74 -3.05 9.43
C GLU A 132 -20.24 -3.25 9.54
N ASN A 133 -19.67 -4.17 8.76
CA ASN A 133 -18.24 -4.42 8.75
C ASN A 133 -17.48 -3.18 8.27
N THR A 134 -17.95 -2.52 7.21
CA THR A 134 -17.37 -1.26 6.71
C THR A 134 -17.36 -0.19 7.80
N LYS A 135 -18.47 -0.04 8.52
CA LYS A 135 -18.57 0.93 9.64
C LYS A 135 -17.56 0.62 10.74
N LYS A 136 -17.36 -0.66 11.08
CA LYS A 136 -16.35 -1.10 12.06
C LYS A 136 -14.93 -0.76 11.60
N MET A 137 -14.59 -1.06 10.33
CA MET A 137 -13.27 -0.75 9.78
C MET A 137 -12.95 0.76 9.81
N PHE A 138 -13.91 1.62 9.45
CA PHE A 138 -13.71 3.07 9.59
C PHE A 138 -13.51 3.50 11.04
N LYS A 139 -14.27 2.94 11.97
CA LYS A 139 -14.12 3.22 13.40
C LYS A 139 -12.73 2.82 13.92
N GLU A 140 -12.16 1.73 13.43
CA GLU A 140 -10.82 1.25 13.81
C GLU A 140 -9.69 2.20 13.41
N ILE A 141 -9.89 3.03 12.40
CA ILE A 141 -8.97 4.09 12.00
C ILE A 141 -9.41 5.48 12.52
N GLY A 142 -10.33 5.52 13.48
CA GLY A 142 -10.80 6.76 14.11
C GLY A 142 -11.71 7.62 13.24
N MET A 143 -12.30 7.05 12.16
CA MET A 143 -13.11 7.78 11.19
C MET A 143 -14.56 7.32 11.19
N ALA A 144 -15.43 8.20 10.66
CA ALA A 144 -16.86 7.91 10.50
C ALA A 144 -17.32 8.31 9.09
N ILE A 145 -17.54 7.32 8.23
CA ILE A 145 -18.12 7.51 6.90
C ILE A 145 -19.36 6.62 6.80
N ASN A 146 -20.45 7.15 6.25
CA ASN A 146 -21.65 6.37 6.03
C ASN A 146 -21.42 5.34 4.91
N PRO A 147 -21.44 4.01 5.20
CA PRO A 147 -21.15 2.97 4.22
C PRO A 147 -22.10 2.94 3.02
N LYS A 148 -23.31 3.49 3.17
CA LYS A 148 -24.35 3.50 2.12
C LYS A 148 -24.23 4.68 1.15
N ILE A 149 -23.36 5.68 1.44
CA ILE A 149 -23.20 6.83 0.55
C ILE A 149 -22.46 6.42 -0.73
N ARG A 150 -22.87 6.94 -1.88
CA ARG A 150 -22.14 6.73 -3.14
C ARG A 150 -20.82 7.49 -3.12
N VAL A 151 -19.75 6.87 -3.60
CA VAL A 151 -18.41 7.45 -3.58
C VAL A 151 -18.33 8.80 -4.29
N GLN A 152 -19.06 8.99 -5.38
CA GLN A 152 -19.11 10.29 -6.09
C GLN A 152 -19.60 11.47 -5.24
N ARG A 153 -20.23 11.22 -4.08
CA ARG A 153 -20.72 12.27 -3.15
C ARG A 153 -19.71 12.60 -2.06
N LEU A 154 -18.59 11.89 -2.02
CA LEU A 154 -17.53 12.09 -1.05
C LEU A 154 -16.55 13.16 -1.55
N GLY A 155 -16.03 13.96 -0.64
CA GLY A 155 -14.85 14.78 -0.89
C GLY A 155 -13.61 13.92 -1.13
N ILE A 156 -12.57 14.50 -1.72
CA ILE A 156 -11.33 13.81 -2.12
C ILE A 156 -10.68 13.10 -0.93
N ALA A 157 -10.55 13.77 0.21
CA ALA A 157 -9.99 13.15 1.42
C ALA A 157 -10.80 11.93 1.90
N GLN A 158 -12.12 11.99 1.82
CA GLN A 158 -12.96 10.85 2.17
C GLN A 158 -12.81 9.70 1.18
N GLN A 159 -12.62 9.97 -0.10
CA GLN A 159 -12.32 8.95 -1.11
C GLN A 159 -10.98 8.29 -0.81
N GLN A 160 -9.96 9.05 -0.41
CA GLN A 160 -8.67 8.52 0.03
C GLN A 160 -8.83 7.56 1.21
N LEU A 161 -9.67 7.91 2.19
CA LEU A 161 -9.97 7.04 3.33
C LEU A 161 -10.68 5.74 2.89
N VAL A 162 -11.53 5.79 1.88
CA VAL A 162 -12.16 4.59 1.32
C VAL A 162 -11.14 3.67 0.68
N GLU A 163 -10.16 4.19 -0.07
CA GLU A 163 -9.05 3.40 -0.62
C GLU A 163 -8.22 2.72 0.47
N ILE A 164 -7.91 3.46 1.55
CA ILE A 164 -7.16 2.90 2.69
C ILE A 164 -7.95 1.76 3.34
N VAL A 165 -9.23 1.97 3.66
CA VAL A 165 -10.07 0.94 4.27
C VAL A 165 -10.26 -0.26 3.34
N LYS A 166 -10.37 -0.04 2.02
CA LYS A 166 -10.40 -1.08 1.00
C LYS A 166 -9.12 -1.91 1.00
N ALA A 167 -7.95 -1.27 1.16
CA ALA A 167 -6.67 -1.97 1.29
C ALA A 167 -6.61 -2.82 2.57
N ILE A 168 -6.98 -2.25 3.72
CA ILE A 168 -7.01 -2.96 5.01
C ILE A 168 -7.97 -4.15 4.97
N SER A 169 -9.15 -4.00 4.35
CA SER A 169 -10.17 -5.06 4.24
C SER A 169 -9.69 -6.31 3.51
N LYS A 170 -8.54 -6.23 2.83
CA LYS A 170 -7.89 -7.32 2.11
C LYS A 170 -6.80 -8.03 2.93
N ASN A 171 -6.75 -7.81 4.24
CA ASN A 171 -5.71 -8.35 5.13
C ASN A 171 -4.29 -8.00 4.66
N ALA A 172 -4.11 -6.75 4.22
CA ALA A 172 -2.82 -6.28 3.72
C ALA A 172 -1.75 -6.36 4.81
N LYS A 173 -0.61 -6.96 4.47
CA LYS A 173 0.63 -6.98 5.27
C LYS A 173 1.56 -5.85 4.85
N LEU A 174 1.48 -5.48 3.56
CA LEU A 174 2.22 -4.38 2.95
C LEU A 174 1.25 -3.51 2.13
N ILE A 175 1.21 -2.22 2.46
CA ILE A 175 0.46 -1.22 1.69
C ILE A 175 1.46 -0.28 1.03
N ILE A 176 1.42 -0.18 -0.28
CA ILE A 176 2.20 0.79 -1.06
C ILE A 176 1.29 1.99 -1.31
N MET A 177 1.71 3.18 -0.90
CA MET A 177 0.97 4.43 -1.09
C MET A 177 1.73 5.33 -2.07
N ASP A 178 1.20 5.51 -3.27
CA ASP A 178 1.81 6.30 -4.34
C ASP A 178 1.25 7.72 -4.34
N GLU A 179 2.02 8.66 -3.78
CA GLU A 179 1.67 10.08 -3.60
C GLU A 179 0.28 10.30 -2.97
N PRO A 180 -0.02 9.67 -1.82
CA PRO A 180 -1.38 9.65 -1.29
C PRO A 180 -1.88 11.01 -0.78
N SER A 181 -0.98 11.96 -0.53
CA SER A 181 -1.27 13.31 -0.07
C SER A 181 -1.41 14.34 -1.19
N ALA A 182 -1.06 13.97 -2.44
CA ALA A 182 -1.01 14.93 -3.56
C ALA A 182 -2.31 15.75 -3.75
N PRO A 183 -3.52 15.16 -3.62
CA PRO A 183 -4.78 15.89 -3.77
C PRO A 183 -5.32 16.49 -2.47
N LEU A 184 -4.61 16.39 -1.35
CA LEU A 184 -5.08 16.75 -0.01
C LEU A 184 -4.59 18.12 0.44
N THR A 185 -5.39 18.79 1.28
CA THR A 185 -4.96 19.96 2.05
C THR A 185 -3.99 19.54 3.17
N GLU A 186 -3.28 20.49 3.78
CA GLU A 186 -2.36 20.21 4.91
C GLU A 186 -3.06 19.49 6.06
N GLN A 187 -4.24 19.96 6.47
CA GLN A 187 -5.02 19.36 7.55
C GLN A 187 -5.49 17.93 7.22
N GLU A 188 -5.83 17.65 5.96
CA GLU A 188 -6.19 16.32 5.49
C GLU A 188 -4.97 15.40 5.43
N THR A 189 -3.79 15.95 5.10
CA THR A 189 -2.51 15.24 5.12
C THR A 189 -2.12 14.84 6.54
N GLU A 190 -2.28 15.70 7.55
CA GLU A 190 -2.06 15.36 8.96
C GLU A 190 -2.97 14.20 9.42
N THR A 191 -4.23 14.22 8.95
CA THR A 191 -5.16 13.12 9.21
C THR A 191 -4.68 11.82 8.59
N LEU A 192 -4.20 11.87 7.33
CA LEU A 192 -3.61 10.73 6.64
C LEU A 192 -2.39 10.19 7.41
N HIS A 193 -1.47 11.07 7.84
CA HIS A 193 -0.28 10.68 8.62
C HIS A 193 -0.68 10.00 9.95
N THR A 194 -1.72 10.49 10.61
CA THR A 194 -2.24 9.85 11.83
C THR A 194 -2.72 8.42 11.54
N ILE A 195 -3.41 8.19 10.42
CA ILE A 195 -3.86 6.87 10.01
C ILE A 195 -2.67 5.98 9.66
N VAL A 196 -1.66 6.49 8.96
CA VAL A 196 -0.43 5.76 8.64
C VAL A 196 0.26 5.27 9.92
N ARG A 197 0.40 6.14 10.94
CA ARG A 197 0.96 5.77 12.24
C ARG A 197 0.11 4.70 12.96
N GLN A 198 -1.22 4.78 12.88
CA GLN A 198 -2.11 3.76 13.45
C GLN A 198 -1.96 2.41 12.74
N LEU A 199 -1.84 2.39 11.41
CA LEU A 199 -1.61 1.18 10.63
C LEU A 199 -0.27 0.54 10.97
N LYS A 200 0.80 1.35 11.07
CA LYS A 200 2.11 0.90 11.56
C LYS A 200 2.00 0.27 12.95
N GLY A 201 1.27 0.92 13.88
CA GLY A 201 1.02 0.41 15.24
C GLY A 201 0.26 -0.92 15.28
N LYS A 202 -0.48 -1.26 14.22
CA LYS A 202 -1.14 -2.56 14.02
C LYS A 202 -0.23 -3.60 13.31
N GLY A 203 1.04 -3.27 13.06
CA GLY A 203 2.00 -4.16 12.41
C GLY A 203 1.91 -4.18 10.87
N ILE A 204 1.15 -3.29 10.26
CA ILE A 204 1.09 -3.17 8.80
C ILE A 204 2.32 -2.41 8.32
N THR A 205 3.02 -2.98 7.35
CA THR A 205 4.17 -2.35 6.69
C THR A 205 3.69 -1.40 5.61
N ILE A 206 4.33 -0.24 5.48
CA ILE A 206 3.93 0.77 4.50
C ILE A 206 5.14 1.22 3.70
N ILE A 207 5.04 1.20 2.37
CA ILE A 207 5.94 1.93 1.49
C ILE A 207 5.22 3.22 1.11
N TYR A 208 5.75 4.35 1.59
CA TYR A 208 5.17 5.67 1.36
C TYR A 208 5.99 6.42 0.31
N ILE A 209 5.37 6.75 -0.81
CA ILE A 209 6.02 7.46 -1.91
C ILE A 209 5.55 8.89 -1.91
N SER A 210 6.47 9.81 -1.79
CA SER A 210 6.24 11.25 -1.91
C SER A 210 7.47 11.93 -2.51
N HIS A 211 7.25 13.03 -3.20
CA HIS A 211 8.29 13.96 -3.60
C HIS A 211 8.41 15.15 -2.63
N ARG A 212 7.52 15.23 -1.62
CA ARG A 212 7.49 16.27 -0.58
C ARG A 212 8.30 15.82 0.63
N MET A 213 9.51 16.36 0.76
CA MET A 213 10.43 15.95 1.84
C MET A 213 9.88 16.24 3.24
N GLU A 214 9.08 17.30 3.40
CA GLU A 214 8.44 17.65 4.67
C GLU A 214 7.57 16.51 5.19
N GLU A 215 6.76 15.90 4.33
CA GLU A 215 5.91 14.76 4.69
C GLU A 215 6.72 13.53 5.15
N ILE A 216 7.86 13.30 4.49
CA ILE A 216 8.73 12.14 4.80
C ILE A 216 9.32 12.25 6.21
N PHE A 217 9.64 13.46 6.67
CA PHE A 217 10.18 13.68 8.02
C PHE A 217 9.10 13.63 9.11
N GLU A 218 7.83 13.75 8.77
CA GLU A 218 6.70 13.71 9.71
C GLU A 218 6.15 12.31 9.96
N ILE A 219 6.34 11.39 9.02
CA ILE A 219 5.84 10.01 9.08
C ILE A 219 6.86 9.10 9.77
#